data_59036803628d4c5ad084e0e2dc6dec39
#
_entry.id   59036803628d4c5ad084e0e2dc6dec39
#
_cell.length_a   1.000
_cell.length_b   1.000
_cell.length_c   1.000
_cell.angle_alpha   90.00
_cell.angle_beta   90.00
_cell.angle_gamma   90.00
#
_symmetry.space_group_name_H-M   'P 1'
#
loop_
_entity.id
_entity.type
_entity.pdbx_description
1 polymer ?
#
loop_
_entity_poly.entity_id
_entity_poly.type
_entity_poly.pdbx_seq_one_letter_code
_entity_poly.pdbx_strand_id
1 'polypeptide(L)'
;MLGATVGSLATLGSAMATERAAARSQFVQWRRQHRRDAYANYLGAVYDRDVTLDAVRDALRADRPDLRDVDEKMERFVARARDVHRAAELVILEGPSSVVEALYAVVRAAADLAEVVRRMVRDAHADDTSRKAEDTALAAEREHLLYQAVKGLRTAAADVLGDSGIRH
;
A
#
# COMPACT_ATOMS: atom_id res chain seq x y z
N MET A 1 46.91 20.61 47.54
CA MET A 1 46.15 21.04 46.36
C MET A 1 45.88 19.83 45.47
N LEU A 2 44.82 19.07 45.73
CA LEU A 2 44.37 17.92 44.93
C LEU A 2 42.83 17.88 44.97
N GLY A 3 42.18 18.68 44.16
CA GLY A 3 40.73 18.73 44.21
C GLY A 3 40.01 19.18 42.93
N ALA A 4 40.69 19.39 41.78
CA ALA A 4 40.10 20.02 40.60
C ALA A 4 39.93 19.14 39.35
N THR A 5 40.33 17.85 39.36
CA THR A 5 40.36 17.02 38.16
C THR A 5 39.21 16.02 38.05
N VAL A 6 38.42 15.77 39.07
CA VAL A 6 37.33 14.77 39.07
C VAL A 6 36.04 15.34 38.46
N GLY A 7 35.81 16.64 38.47
CA GLY A 7 34.59 17.28 37.96
C GLY A 7 34.46 17.28 36.44
N SER A 8 35.57 17.34 35.70
CA SER A 8 35.58 17.48 34.23
C SER A 8 35.22 16.18 33.47
N LEU A 9 35.57 15.00 34.02
CA LEU A 9 35.28 13.72 33.40
C LEU A 9 33.81 13.30 33.52
N ALA A 10 33.16 13.67 34.63
CA ALA A 10 31.75 13.40 34.86
C ALA A 10 30.84 14.23 33.93
N THR A 11 31.22 15.45 33.64
CA THR A 11 30.47 16.36 32.74
C THR A 11 30.57 15.94 31.28
N LEU A 12 31.71 15.44 30.81
CA LEU A 12 31.92 14.93 29.49
C LEU A 12 31.13 13.61 29.25
N GLY A 13 31.10 12.72 30.24
CA GLY A 13 30.34 11.46 30.17
C GLY A 13 28.82 11.69 30.08
N SER A 14 28.29 12.67 30.83
CA SER A 14 26.86 13.00 30.79
C SER A 14 26.44 13.67 29.46
N ALA A 15 27.28 14.55 28.92
CA ALA A 15 27.05 15.19 27.63
C ALA A 15 26.99 14.15 26.47
N MET A 16 27.95 13.21 26.43
CA MET A 16 27.98 12.14 25.43
C MET A 16 26.80 11.16 25.56
N ALA A 17 26.33 10.87 26.77
CA ALA A 17 25.16 10.04 27.01
C ALA A 17 23.88 10.72 26.52
N THR A 18 23.74 12.02 26.76
CA THR A 18 22.59 12.83 26.31
C THR A 18 22.55 12.93 24.77
N GLU A 19 23.70 13.19 24.12
CA GLU A 19 23.81 13.24 22.67
C GLU A 19 23.45 11.91 22.01
N ARG A 20 23.91 10.79 22.56
CA ARG A 20 23.56 9.44 22.06
C ARG A 20 22.07 9.13 22.23
N ALA A 21 21.46 9.55 23.33
CA ALA A 21 20.03 9.39 23.56
C ALA A 21 19.21 10.25 22.58
N ALA A 22 19.62 11.49 22.34
CA ALA A 22 19.00 12.37 21.36
C ALA A 22 19.11 11.83 19.93
N ALA A 23 20.28 11.33 19.53
CA ALA A 23 20.50 10.74 18.22
C ALA A 23 19.65 9.47 18.02
N ARG A 24 19.51 8.61 19.04
CA ARG A 24 18.62 7.44 18.99
C ARG A 24 17.15 7.84 18.84
N SER A 25 16.71 8.84 19.59
CA SER A 25 15.33 9.35 19.50
C SER A 25 15.02 9.91 18.12
N GLN A 26 15.93 10.71 17.54
CA GLN A 26 15.80 11.24 16.19
C GLN A 26 15.74 10.11 15.14
N PHE A 27 16.59 9.09 15.27
CA PHE A 27 16.59 7.95 14.36
C PHE A 27 15.27 7.15 14.41
N VAL A 28 14.72 6.92 15.61
CA VAL A 28 13.41 6.26 15.78
C VAL A 28 12.30 7.09 15.15
N GLN A 29 12.28 8.39 15.36
CA GLN A 29 11.29 9.29 14.75
C GLN A 29 11.41 9.33 13.24
N TRP A 30 12.61 9.40 12.70
CA TRP A 30 12.90 9.36 11.28
C TRP A 30 12.38 8.05 10.64
N ARG A 31 12.70 6.87 11.21
CA ARG A 31 12.19 5.58 10.74
C ARG A 31 10.67 5.50 10.76
N ARG A 32 10.03 6.02 11.82
CA ARG A 32 8.58 6.07 11.95
C ARG A 32 7.95 6.92 10.84
N GLN A 33 8.53 8.08 10.56
CA GLN A 33 8.07 8.95 9.49
C GLN A 33 8.20 8.26 8.12
N HIS A 34 9.36 7.65 7.83
CA HIS A 34 9.57 6.92 6.57
C HIS A 34 8.56 5.80 6.36
N ARG A 35 8.28 5.00 7.40
CA ARG A 35 7.24 3.96 7.32
C ARG A 35 5.87 4.54 7.05
N ARG A 36 5.51 5.61 7.76
CA ARG A 36 4.23 6.29 7.54
C ARG A 36 4.08 6.75 6.10
N ASP A 37 5.12 7.36 5.55
CA ASP A 37 5.12 7.87 4.18
C ASP A 37 5.05 6.71 3.16
N ALA A 38 5.78 5.61 3.38
CA ALA A 38 5.72 4.41 2.55
C ALA A 38 4.30 3.80 2.54
N TYR A 39 3.66 3.67 3.70
CA TYR A 39 2.30 3.13 3.80
C TYR A 39 1.26 4.05 3.16
N ALA A 40 1.36 5.37 3.37
CA ALA A 40 0.48 6.36 2.77
C ALA A 40 0.61 6.36 1.24
N ASN A 41 1.82 6.33 0.71
CA ASN A 41 2.09 6.27 -0.73
C ASN A 41 1.52 4.99 -1.35
N TYR A 42 1.71 3.84 -0.71
CA TYR A 42 1.16 2.58 -1.21
C TYR A 42 -0.38 2.59 -1.23
N LEU A 43 -1.01 3.01 -0.14
CA LEU A 43 -2.48 3.09 -0.05
C LEU A 43 -3.06 4.11 -1.05
N GLY A 44 -2.36 5.21 -1.30
CA GLY A 44 -2.73 6.18 -2.34
C GLY A 44 -2.64 5.57 -3.74
N ALA A 45 -1.55 4.87 -4.05
CA ALA A 45 -1.38 4.19 -5.34
C ALA A 45 -2.44 3.09 -5.58
N VAL A 46 -2.81 2.32 -4.53
CA VAL A 46 -3.90 1.33 -4.59
C VAL A 46 -5.22 2.03 -4.92
N TYR A 47 -5.54 3.13 -4.24
CA TYR A 47 -6.76 3.90 -4.50
C TYR A 47 -6.82 4.43 -5.93
N ASP A 48 -5.74 5.06 -6.43
CA ASP A 48 -5.68 5.58 -7.79
C ASP A 48 -5.86 4.47 -8.85
N ARG A 49 -5.29 3.29 -8.59
CA ARG A 49 -5.48 2.12 -9.44
C ARG A 49 -6.93 1.65 -9.44
N ASP A 50 -7.58 1.59 -8.27
CA ASP A 50 -8.97 1.12 -8.15
C ASP A 50 -9.92 2.06 -8.90
N VAL A 51 -9.74 3.38 -8.80
CA VAL A 51 -10.50 4.37 -9.58
C VAL A 51 -10.37 4.11 -11.10
N THR A 52 -9.17 3.75 -11.60
CA THR A 52 -9.00 3.45 -13.02
C THR A 52 -9.63 2.11 -13.40
N LEU A 53 -9.66 1.12 -12.52
CA LEU A 53 -10.32 -0.16 -12.74
C LEU A 53 -11.84 0.00 -12.80
N ASP A 54 -12.41 0.81 -11.93
CA ASP A 54 -13.84 1.14 -11.95
C ASP A 54 -14.24 1.82 -13.26
N ALA A 55 -13.41 2.71 -13.79
CA ALA A 55 -13.65 3.33 -15.09
C ALA A 55 -13.69 2.29 -16.24
N VAL A 56 -12.87 1.22 -16.19
CA VAL A 56 -12.93 0.10 -17.15
C VAL A 56 -14.25 -0.66 -17.00
N ARG A 57 -14.63 -0.99 -15.75
CA ARG A 57 -15.87 -1.71 -15.47
C ARG A 57 -17.11 -0.93 -15.90
N ASP A 58 -17.10 0.38 -15.69
CA ASP A 58 -18.20 1.25 -16.12
C ASP A 58 -18.34 1.30 -17.64
N ALA A 59 -17.22 1.35 -18.37
CA ALA A 59 -17.23 1.28 -19.82
C ALA A 59 -17.78 -0.05 -20.35
N LEU A 60 -17.56 -1.17 -19.64
CA LEU A 60 -18.04 -2.50 -19.98
C LEU A 60 -19.53 -2.74 -19.66
N ARG A 61 -20.20 -1.84 -18.91
CA ARG A 61 -21.61 -1.99 -18.50
C ARG A 61 -22.58 -1.87 -19.68
N ALA A 62 -22.24 -1.04 -20.67
CA ALA A 62 -23.08 -0.85 -21.86
C ALA A 62 -23.34 -2.18 -22.57
N ASP A 63 -24.52 -2.31 -23.21
CA ASP A 63 -24.84 -3.50 -24.01
C ASP A 63 -23.87 -3.67 -25.19
N ARG A 64 -23.45 -2.52 -25.75
CA ARG A 64 -22.39 -2.43 -26.77
C ARG A 64 -21.35 -1.43 -26.30
N PRO A 65 -20.29 -1.90 -25.64
CA PRO A 65 -19.23 -1.02 -25.17
C PRO A 65 -18.43 -0.43 -26.34
N ASP A 66 -18.00 0.82 -26.19
CA ASP A 66 -16.98 1.39 -27.08
C ASP A 66 -15.62 0.77 -26.73
N LEU A 67 -15.18 -0.18 -27.58
CA LEU A 67 -13.95 -0.94 -27.34
C LEU A 67 -12.71 -0.03 -27.29
N ARG A 68 -12.70 1.08 -28.05
CA ARG A 68 -11.59 2.02 -28.02
C ARG A 68 -11.51 2.72 -26.64
N ASP A 69 -12.65 3.14 -26.10
CA ASP A 69 -12.71 3.74 -24.75
C ASP A 69 -12.32 2.72 -23.67
N VAL A 70 -12.74 1.45 -23.81
CA VAL A 70 -12.32 0.36 -22.90
C VAL A 70 -10.82 0.16 -22.95
N ASP A 71 -10.20 0.12 -24.13
CA ASP A 71 -8.76 -0.07 -24.30
C ASP A 71 -7.96 1.09 -23.71
N GLU A 72 -8.35 2.33 -23.96
CA GLU A 72 -7.71 3.53 -23.38
C GLU A 72 -7.77 3.52 -21.84
N LYS A 73 -8.89 3.09 -21.25
CA LYS A 73 -9.04 2.95 -19.81
C LYS A 73 -8.19 1.80 -19.26
N MET A 74 -8.11 0.69 -19.99
CA MET A 74 -7.27 -0.44 -19.60
C MET A 74 -5.79 -0.11 -19.62
N GLU A 75 -5.31 0.67 -20.58
CA GLU A 75 -3.93 1.18 -20.61
C GLU A 75 -3.63 2.04 -19.36
N ARG A 76 -4.53 2.94 -18.98
CA ARG A 76 -4.40 3.74 -17.75
C ARG A 76 -4.35 2.86 -16.51
N PHE A 77 -5.21 1.85 -16.42
CA PHE A 77 -5.19 0.88 -15.32
C PHE A 77 -3.84 0.15 -15.24
N VAL A 78 -3.28 -0.32 -16.37
CA VAL A 78 -1.97 -0.98 -16.40
C VAL A 78 -0.85 -0.04 -15.94
N ALA A 79 -0.90 1.25 -16.33
CA ALA A 79 0.06 2.23 -15.87
C ALA A 79 0.01 2.42 -14.34
N ARG A 80 -1.21 2.56 -13.76
CA ARG A 80 -1.39 2.66 -12.30
C ARG A 80 -0.99 1.41 -11.54
N ALA A 81 -1.19 0.23 -12.12
CA ALA A 81 -0.73 -1.03 -11.51
C ALA A 81 0.81 -1.06 -11.32
N ARG A 82 1.57 -0.42 -12.22
CA ARG A 82 3.03 -0.26 -12.08
C ARG A 82 3.40 0.68 -10.93
N ASP A 83 2.60 1.73 -10.70
CA ASP A 83 2.80 2.67 -9.58
C ASP A 83 2.58 1.94 -8.24
N VAL A 84 1.53 1.11 -8.14
CA VAL A 84 1.29 0.26 -6.96
C VAL A 84 2.47 -0.68 -6.71
N HIS A 85 2.99 -1.32 -7.74
CA HIS A 85 4.14 -2.22 -7.59
C HIS A 85 5.37 -1.50 -7.03
N ARG A 86 5.71 -0.32 -7.58
CA ARG A 86 6.82 0.50 -7.08
C ARG A 86 6.63 0.94 -5.63
N ALA A 87 5.42 1.33 -5.25
CA ALA A 87 5.12 1.72 -3.88
C ALA A 87 5.17 0.51 -2.91
N ALA A 88 4.82 -0.69 -3.37
CA ALA A 88 4.90 -1.93 -2.59
C ALA A 88 6.33 -2.25 -2.15
N GLU A 89 7.33 -2.04 -3.02
CA GLU A 89 8.73 -2.30 -2.71
C GLU A 89 9.21 -1.51 -1.47
N LEU A 90 8.78 -0.25 -1.34
CA LEU A 90 9.11 0.57 -0.17
C LEU A 90 8.49 0.01 1.11
N VAL A 91 7.25 -0.49 1.04
CA VAL A 91 6.59 -1.13 2.19
C VAL A 91 7.29 -2.42 2.58
N ILE A 92 7.73 -3.24 1.61
CA ILE A 92 8.47 -4.49 1.85
C ILE A 92 9.82 -4.22 2.52
N LEU A 93 10.53 -3.16 2.09
CA LEU A 93 11.83 -2.80 2.65
C LEU A 93 11.75 -2.21 4.06
N GLU A 94 10.73 -1.42 4.34
CA GLU A 94 10.60 -0.64 5.58
C GLU A 94 9.68 -1.29 6.62
N GLY A 95 8.74 -2.15 6.17
CA GLY A 95 7.70 -2.72 7.02
C GLY A 95 8.15 -3.95 7.81
N PRO A 96 7.57 -4.20 8.98
CA PRO A 96 7.67 -5.49 9.66
C PRO A 96 6.85 -6.56 8.93
N SER A 97 7.11 -7.83 9.26
CA SER A 97 6.46 -8.98 8.60
C SER A 97 4.93 -8.90 8.58
N SER A 98 4.31 -8.43 9.67
CA SER A 98 2.84 -8.31 9.75
C SER A 98 2.25 -7.35 8.69
N VAL A 99 2.93 -6.25 8.42
CA VAL A 99 2.51 -5.30 7.37
C VAL A 99 2.79 -5.89 5.98
N VAL A 100 3.92 -6.56 5.80
CA VAL A 100 4.29 -7.22 4.53
C VAL A 100 3.30 -8.34 4.18
N GLU A 101 2.89 -9.16 5.16
CA GLU A 101 1.87 -10.20 4.97
C GLU A 101 0.52 -9.61 4.56
N ALA A 102 0.09 -8.52 5.23
CA ALA A 102 -1.13 -7.81 4.88
C ALA A 102 -1.05 -7.16 3.48
N LEU A 103 0.12 -6.63 3.10
CA LEU A 103 0.37 -6.13 1.75
C LEU A 103 0.21 -7.25 0.70
N TYR A 104 0.77 -8.42 0.92
CA TYR A 104 0.60 -9.55 0.00
C TYR A 104 -0.86 -10.02 -0.12
N ALA A 105 -1.67 -9.88 0.92
CA ALA A 105 -3.10 -10.13 0.82
C ALA A 105 -3.79 -9.13 -0.13
N VAL A 106 -3.42 -7.84 -0.06
CA VAL A 106 -3.90 -6.81 -1.00
C VAL A 106 -3.46 -7.14 -2.42
N VAL A 107 -2.19 -7.49 -2.63
CA VAL A 107 -1.65 -7.83 -3.96
C VAL A 107 -2.41 -8.99 -4.59
N ARG A 108 -2.67 -10.07 -3.83
CA ARG A 108 -3.44 -11.22 -4.32
C ARG A 108 -4.87 -10.85 -4.68
N ALA A 109 -5.61 -10.20 -3.77
CA ALA A 109 -6.98 -9.79 -4.02
C ALA A 109 -7.10 -8.85 -5.23
N ALA A 110 -6.12 -7.94 -5.39
CA ALA A 110 -6.03 -7.04 -6.51
C ALA A 110 -5.75 -7.76 -7.85
N ALA A 111 -4.92 -8.80 -7.83
CA ALA A 111 -4.63 -9.62 -9.01
C ALA A 111 -5.87 -10.44 -9.44
N ASP A 112 -6.59 -11.04 -8.48
CA ASP A 112 -7.80 -11.79 -8.72
C ASP A 112 -8.90 -10.94 -9.37
N LEU A 113 -9.12 -9.72 -8.84
CA LEU A 113 -10.07 -8.78 -9.45
C LEU A 113 -9.65 -8.36 -10.86
N ALA A 114 -8.36 -8.03 -11.04
CA ALA A 114 -7.84 -7.63 -12.34
C ALA A 114 -7.97 -8.73 -13.40
N GLU A 115 -7.85 -10.00 -13.02
CA GLU A 115 -8.01 -11.12 -13.96
C GLU A 115 -9.45 -11.26 -14.45
N VAL A 116 -10.44 -11.07 -13.56
CA VAL A 116 -11.86 -11.06 -13.95
C VAL A 116 -12.11 -9.92 -14.94
N VAL A 117 -11.65 -8.70 -14.65
CA VAL A 117 -11.85 -7.54 -15.54
C VAL A 117 -11.16 -7.74 -16.90
N ARG A 118 -9.92 -8.26 -16.93
CA ARG A 118 -9.25 -8.59 -18.20
C ARG A 118 -10.02 -9.62 -19.03
N ARG A 119 -10.65 -10.60 -18.39
CA ARG A 119 -11.52 -11.56 -19.06
C ARG A 119 -12.75 -10.86 -19.66
N MET A 120 -13.42 -10.00 -18.88
CA MET A 120 -14.55 -9.21 -19.37
C MET A 120 -14.17 -8.35 -20.59
N VAL A 121 -12.97 -7.76 -20.61
CA VAL A 121 -12.45 -7.01 -21.77
C VAL A 121 -12.25 -7.92 -22.97
N ARG A 122 -11.63 -9.10 -22.79
CA ARG A 122 -11.46 -10.08 -23.90
C ARG A 122 -12.79 -10.54 -24.47
N ASP A 123 -13.77 -10.83 -23.61
CA ASP A 123 -15.11 -11.26 -24.02
C ASP A 123 -15.83 -10.15 -24.79
N ALA A 124 -15.69 -8.87 -24.35
CA ALA A 124 -16.23 -7.73 -25.09
C ALA A 124 -15.62 -7.58 -26.50
N HIS A 125 -14.31 -7.78 -26.67
CA HIS A 125 -13.66 -7.80 -27.98
C HIS A 125 -14.10 -8.97 -28.86
N ALA A 126 -14.49 -10.10 -28.26
CA ALA A 126 -15.02 -11.27 -28.95
C ALA A 126 -16.53 -11.18 -29.24
N ASP A 127 -17.20 -10.08 -28.85
CA ASP A 127 -18.66 -9.93 -28.84
C ASP A 127 -19.38 -11.09 -28.11
N ASP A 128 -18.70 -11.64 -27.09
CA ASP A 128 -19.22 -12.73 -26.25
C ASP A 128 -19.84 -12.17 -24.97
N THR A 129 -21.15 -12.25 -24.88
CA THR A 129 -21.91 -11.80 -23.71
C THR A 129 -22.34 -12.93 -22.79
N SER A 130 -21.98 -14.18 -23.10
CA SER A 130 -22.49 -15.39 -22.43
C SER A 130 -22.22 -15.40 -20.92
N ARG A 131 -21.12 -14.80 -20.47
CA ARG A 131 -20.70 -14.72 -19.06
C ARG A 131 -20.79 -13.33 -18.45
N LYS A 132 -21.32 -12.34 -19.18
CA LYS A 132 -21.31 -10.93 -18.73
C LYS A 132 -21.92 -10.75 -17.34
N ALA A 133 -23.06 -11.37 -17.06
CA ALA A 133 -23.73 -11.27 -15.77
C ALA A 133 -22.93 -11.97 -14.65
N GLU A 134 -22.40 -13.16 -14.92
CA GLU A 134 -21.59 -13.93 -13.98
C GLU A 134 -20.30 -13.20 -13.64
N ASP A 135 -19.57 -12.71 -14.64
CA ASP A 135 -18.30 -11.97 -14.44
C ASP A 135 -18.53 -10.64 -13.75
N THR A 136 -19.66 -9.97 -13.98
CA THR A 136 -20.03 -8.75 -13.24
C THR A 136 -20.24 -9.05 -11.75
N ALA A 137 -20.94 -10.11 -11.41
CA ALA A 137 -21.15 -10.54 -10.03
C ALA A 137 -19.82 -10.97 -9.37
N LEU A 138 -19.00 -11.73 -10.08
CA LEU A 138 -17.68 -12.16 -9.61
C LEU A 138 -16.74 -10.97 -9.39
N ALA A 139 -16.75 -9.96 -10.28
CA ALA A 139 -15.96 -8.74 -10.08
C ALA A 139 -16.37 -7.99 -8.82
N ALA A 140 -17.67 -7.89 -8.51
CA ALA A 140 -18.16 -7.27 -7.29
C ALA A 140 -17.72 -8.04 -6.03
N GLU A 141 -17.75 -9.39 -6.07
CA GLU A 141 -17.23 -10.22 -4.98
C GLU A 141 -15.73 -9.99 -4.76
N ARG A 142 -14.92 -9.98 -5.83
CA ARG A 142 -13.47 -9.76 -5.74
C ARG A 142 -13.11 -8.36 -5.27
N GLU A 143 -13.88 -7.35 -5.65
CA GLU A 143 -13.76 -5.99 -5.14
C GLU A 143 -13.99 -5.93 -3.61
N HIS A 144 -15.02 -6.61 -3.12
CA HIS A 144 -15.26 -6.71 -1.68
C HIS A 144 -14.07 -7.36 -0.93
N LEU A 145 -13.50 -8.44 -1.48
CA LEU A 145 -12.32 -9.09 -0.90
C LEU A 145 -11.10 -8.15 -0.91
N LEU A 146 -10.89 -7.39 -1.97
CA LEU A 146 -9.85 -6.37 -2.03
C LEU A 146 -10.05 -5.29 -0.96
N TYR A 147 -11.26 -4.78 -0.80
CA TYR A 147 -11.59 -3.83 0.26
C TYR A 147 -11.25 -4.37 1.66
N GLN A 148 -11.58 -5.64 1.94
CA GLN A 148 -11.24 -6.28 3.22
C GLN A 148 -9.72 -6.41 3.41
N ALA A 149 -9.00 -6.78 2.37
CA ALA A 149 -7.53 -6.86 2.41
C ALA A 149 -6.89 -5.48 2.67
N VAL A 150 -7.37 -4.42 2.01
CA VAL A 150 -6.91 -3.03 2.24
C VAL A 150 -7.20 -2.58 3.68
N LYS A 151 -8.38 -2.92 4.21
CA LYS A 151 -8.72 -2.65 5.62
C LYS A 151 -7.75 -3.37 6.56
N GLY A 152 -7.43 -4.64 6.31
CA GLY A 152 -6.45 -5.39 7.09
C GLY A 152 -5.07 -4.75 7.08
N LEU A 153 -4.60 -4.29 5.90
CA LEU A 153 -3.34 -3.57 5.79
C LEU A 153 -3.33 -2.26 6.58
N ARG A 154 -4.41 -1.48 6.53
CA ARG A 154 -4.54 -0.24 7.32
C ARG A 154 -4.45 -0.52 8.82
N THR A 155 -5.09 -1.59 9.30
CA THR A 155 -5.01 -2.00 10.71
C THR A 155 -3.58 -2.38 11.07
N ALA A 156 -2.93 -3.26 10.32
CA ALA A 156 -1.54 -3.67 10.57
C ALA A 156 -0.56 -2.48 10.55
N ALA A 157 -0.75 -1.53 9.63
CA ALA A 157 0.06 -0.31 9.58
C ALA A 157 -0.19 0.60 10.80
N ALA A 158 -1.44 0.76 11.24
CA ALA A 158 -1.80 1.56 12.41
C ALA A 158 -1.20 0.98 13.69
N ASP A 159 -1.27 -0.34 13.87
CA ASP A 159 -0.70 -1.04 15.04
C ASP A 159 0.81 -0.79 15.14
N VAL A 160 1.54 -0.93 14.03
CA VAL A 160 3.00 -0.70 13.99
C VAL A 160 3.36 0.76 14.27
N LEU A 161 2.56 1.71 13.78
CA LEU A 161 2.79 3.14 14.01
C LEU A 161 2.35 3.58 15.41
N GLY A 162 1.36 2.88 16.02
CA GLY A 162 0.86 3.11 17.38
C GLY A 162 1.77 2.51 18.45
N ASP A 163 2.18 1.26 18.31
CA ASP A 163 3.02 0.53 19.28
C ASP A 163 4.39 1.15 19.53
N SER A 164 4.89 1.98 18.63
CA SER A 164 6.19 2.66 18.78
C SER A 164 6.19 3.75 19.86
N GLY A 165 5.04 4.04 20.49
CA GLY A 165 4.85 5.11 21.49
C GLY A 165 4.73 4.65 22.95
N ILE A 166 4.64 3.33 23.24
CA ILE A 166 4.29 2.83 24.59
C ILE A 166 5.39 1.95 25.23
N ARG A 167 6.57 1.85 24.66
CA ARG A 167 7.68 1.16 25.37
C ARG A 167 8.55 2.21 26.06
N HIS A 168 8.17 2.50 27.31
CA HIS A 168 9.01 3.15 28.30
C HIS A 168 9.96 2.16 28.98
#